data_7199a3588c8fd8ae6b273d7d087f9fea
#
_entry.id   7199a3588c8fd8ae6b273d7d087f9fea
#
_cell.length_a   1.000
_cell.length_b   1.000
_cell.length_c   1.000
_cell.angle_alpha   90.00
_cell.angle_beta   90.00
_cell.angle_gamma   90.00
#
_symmetry.space_group_name_H-M   'P 1'
#
loop_
_entity.id
_entity.type
_entity.pdbx_description
1 polymer ?
#
loop_
_entity_poly.entity_id
_entity_poly.type
_entity_poly.pdbx_seq_one_letter_code
_entity_poly.pdbx_strand_id
1 'polypeptide(L)'
;MIILAMAIYCEAKPLIEKYRLKKDESYMPFTVFANEEKEILLIITGTGNAAAASSVAGVCAKLDLKADKNFLVNIGTCASASASDEIYICSKITDESSER
;
A
#
# COMPACT_ATOMS: atom_id res chain seq x y z
N MET A 1 7.00 -11.90 -1.50
CA MET A 1 7.00 -10.44 -1.70
C MET A 1 5.95 -9.79 -0.82
N ILE A 2 6.30 -8.71 -0.20
CA ILE A 2 5.37 -7.89 0.59
C ILE A 2 5.04 -6.65 -0.21
N ILE A 3 3.77 -6.43 -0.47
CA ILE A 3 3.28 -5.26 -1.20
C ILE A 3 2.55 -4.37 -0.21
N LEU A 4 3.06 -3.16 -0.01
CA LEU A 4 2.48 -2.18 0.89
C LEU A 4 1.72 -1.15 0.06
N ALA A 5 0.47 -0.89 0.43
CA ALA A 5 -0.35 0.15 -0.21
C ALA A 5 -0.59 1.27 0.79
N MET A 6 -0.15 2.47 0.45
CA MET A 6 -0.28 3.66 1.30
C MET A 6 -0.80 4.82 0.47
N ALA A 7 -1.64 5.65 1.06
CA ALA A 7 -2.32 6.71 0.31
C ALA A 7 -1.40 7.86 -0.08
N ILE A 8 -0.55 8.31 0.83
CA ILE A 8 0.26 9.50 0.61
C ILE A 8 1.72 9.28 0.99
N TYR A 9 2.60 10.01 0.32
CA TYR A 9 4.05 9.89 0.49
C TYR A 9 4.51 10.19 1.92
N CYS A 10 3.97 11.21 2.56
CA CYS A 10 4.43 11.60 3.90
C CYS A 10 4.15 10.53 4.94
N GLU A 11 3.11 9.72 4.77
CA GLU A 11 2.87 8.57 5.64
C GLU A 11 3.84 7.43 5.35
N ALA A 12 4.25 7.28 4.10
CA ALA A 12 5.13 6.20 3.66
C ALA A 12 6.61 6.50 3.92
N LYS A 13 6.98 7.76 4.04
CA LYS A 13 8.37 8.19 4.15
C LYS A 13 9.18 7.44 5.22
N PRO A 14 8.69 7.23 6.45
CA PRO A 14 9.44 6.48 7.45
C PRO A 14 9.77 5.05 7.02
N LEU A 15 8.85 4.39 6.32
CA LEU A 15 9.07 3.04 5.82
C LEU A 15 10.05 3.02 4.65
N ILE A 16 9.96 4.01 3.77
CA ILE A 16 10.87 4.16 2.64
C ILE A 16 12.31 4.31 3.15
N GLU A 17 12.50 5.14 4.16
CA GLU A 17 13.83 5.34 4.76
C GLU A 17 14.32 4.11 5.51
N LYS A 18 13.45 3.48 6.29
CA LYS A 18 13.82 2.34 7.12
C LYS A 18 14.27 1.15 6.28
N TYR A 19 13.56 0.85 5.21
CA TYR A 19 13.86 -0.30 4.36
C TYR A 19 14.67 0.07 3.12
N ARG A 20 15.12 1.31 3.01
CA ARG A 20 15.94 1.81 1.91
C ARG A 20 15.28 1.58 0.55
N LEU A 21 14.00 1.91 0.47
CA LEU A 21 13.25 1.76 -0.76
C LEU A 21 13.59 2.91 -1.71
N LYS A 22 13.69 2.60 -2.99
CA LYS A 22 13.95 3.57 -4.04
C LYS A 22 12.84 3.54 -5.08
N LYS A 23 12.56 4.68 -5.68
CA LYS A 23 11.52 4.79 -6.70
C LYS A 23 11.86 3.89 -7.88
N ASP A 24 10.89 3.10 -8.30
CA ASP A 24 11.01 2.20 -9.43
C ASP A 24 10.18 2.74 -10.59
N GLU A 25 10.84 3.26 -11.60
CA GLU A 25 10.21 3.91 -12.74
C GLU A 25 9.53 2.91 -13.70
N SER A 26 9.81 1.61 -13.55
CA SER A 26 9.21 0.60 -14.41
C SER A 26 7.71 0.43 -14.23
N TYR A 27 7.16 1.01 -13.16
CA TYR A 27 5.73 0.94 -12.86
C TYR A 27 4.96 2.19 -13.29
N MET A 28 5.60 3.10 -14.01
CA MET A 28 4.89 4.29 -14.49
C MET A 28 3.60 3.92 -15.22
N PRO A 29 2.49 4.66 -15.03
CA PRO A 29 2.39 5.94 -14.34
C PRO A 29 2.19 5.85 -12.81
N PHE A 30 2.28 4.67 -12.23
CA PHE A 30 2.09 4.48 -10.80
C PHE A 30 3.36 4.81 -10.03
N THR A 31 3.20 5.32 -8.80
CA THR A 31 4.31 5.64 -7.92
C THR A 31 4.63 4.44 -7.05
N VAL A 32 5.79 3.86 -7.27
CA VAL A 32 6.22 2.63 -6.59
C VAL A 32 7.65 2.80 -6.08
N PHE A 33 7.88 2.33 -4.86
CA PHE A 33 9.21 2.25 -4.26
C PHE A 33 9.50 0.79 -3.93
N ALA A 34 10.72 0.36 -4.17
CA ALA A 34 11.12 -1.01 -3.94
C ALA A 34 12.54 -1.10 -3.41
N ASN A 35 12.85 -2.17 -2.67
CA ASN A 35 14.21 -2.45 -2.27
C ASN A 35 14.98 -3.17 -3.41
N GLU A 36 16.29 -3.31 -3.25
CA GLU A 36 17.12 -3.91 -4.30
C GLU A 36 16.73 -5.36 -4.61
N GLU A 37 16.41 -6.13 -3.58
CA GLU A 37 16.04 -7.53 -3.72
C GLU A 37 14.61 -7.73 -4.25
N LYS A 38 13.85 -6.64 -4.40
CA LYS A 38 12.45 -6.69 -4.83
C LYS A 38 11.56 -7.53 -3.92
N GLU A 39 11.90 -7.58 -2.64
CA GLU A 39 11.10 -8.30 -1.65
C GLU A 39 10.00 -7.43 -1.07
N ILE A 40 10.21 -6.12 -1.03
CA ILE A 40 9.26 -5.13 -0.52
C ILE A 40 8.94 -4.15 -1.64
N LEU A 41 7.65 -4.01 -1.94
CA LEU A 41 7.15 -3.07 -2.91
C LEU A 41 6.15 -2.16 -2.21
N LEU A 42 6.35 -0.85 -2.30
CA LEU A 42 5.46 0.12 -1.68
C LEU A 42 4.79 0.97 -2.75
N ILE A 43 3.47 0.97 -2.78
CA ILE A 43 2.67 1.71 -3.74
C ILE A 43 2.08 2.93 -3.06
N ILE A 44 2.32 4.11 -3.62
CA ILE A 44 1.61 5.33 -3.21
C ILE A 44 0.38 5.42 -4.09
N THR A 45 -0.77 5.11 -3.50
CA THR A 45 -2.01 4.95 -4.26
C THR A 45 -2.74 6.25 -4.56
N GLY A 46 -2.53 7.29 -3.75
CA GLY A 46 -3.41 8.44 -3.72
C GLY A 46 -4.60 8.16 -2.80
N THR A 47 -5.43 9.16 -2.58
CA THR A 47 -6.58 9.05 -1.68
C THR A 47 -7.84 8.61 -2.42
N GLY A 48 -8.70 7.88 -1.70
CA GLY A 48 -9.98 7.43 -2.23
C GLY A 48 -9.96 6.03 -2.82
N ASN A 49 -11.15 5.44 -2.91
CA ASN A 49 -11.31 4.05 -3.34
C ASN A 49 -10.89 3.81 -4.79
N ALA A 50 -11.22 4.74 -5.69
CA ALA A 50 -10.88 4.60 -7.10
C ALA A 50 -9.36 4.65 -7.31
N ALA A 51 -8.67 5.57 -6.63
CA ALA A 51 -7.22 5.68 -6.72
C ALA A 51 -6.54 4.44 -6.16
N ALA A 52 -7.00 3.94 -5.02
CA ALA A 52 -6.45 2.74 -4.42
C ALA A 52 -6.66 1.51 -5.32
N ALA A 53 -7.86 1.32 -5.84
CA ALA A 53 -8.18 0.18 -6.70
C ALA A 53 -7.36 0.21 -7.99
N SER A 54 -7.30 1.35 -8.68
CA SER A 54 -6.59 1.46 -9.94
C SER A 54 -5.08 1.30 -9.78
N SER A 55 -4.51 1.88 -8.73
CA SER A 55 -3.06 1.79 -8.47
C SER A 55 -2.65 0.36 -8.13
N VAL A 56 -3.36 -0.28 -7.22
CA VAL A 56 -3.03 -1.65 -6.82
C VAL A 56 -3.23 -2.62 -7.98
N ALA A 57 -4.35 -2.52 -8.68
CA ALA A 57 -4.62 -3.38 -9.84
C ALA A 57 -3.60 -3.16 -10.95
N GLY A 58 -3.26 -1.91 -11.24
CA GLY A 58 -2.30 -1.58 -12.29
C GLY A 58 -0.89 -2.08 -11.98
N VAL A 59 -0.44 -1.92 -10.75
CA VAL A 59 0.88 -2.41 -10.33
C VAL A 59 0.91 -3.93 -10.30
N CYS A 60 -0.11 -4.57 -9.74
CA CYS A 60 -0.17 -6.03 -9.68
C CYS A 60 -0.23 -6.67 -11.07
N ALA A 61 -0.85 -6.00 -12.05
CA ALA A 61 -0.86 -6.48 -13.43
C ALA A 61 0.53 -6.50 -14.06
N LYS A 62 1.44 -5.64 -13.60
CA LYS A 62 2.82 -5.59 -14.08
C LYS A 62 3.76 -6.52 -13.33
N LEU A 63 3.31 -7.02 -12.17
CA LEU A 63 4.11 -7.93 -11.37
C LEU A 63 3.98 -9.35 -11.89
N ASP A 64 5.08 -10.07 -11.88
CA ASP A 64 5.09 -11.48 -12.14
C ASP A 64 4.93 -12.22 -10.82
N LEU A 65 3.69 -12.41 -10.42
CA LEU A 65 3.37 -13.04 -9.14
C LEU A 65 3.45 -14.57 -9.23
N LYS A 66 4.64 -15.09 -9.46
CA LYS A 66 4.89 -16.52 -9.52
C LYS A 66 5.03 -17.15 -8.15
N ALA A 67 5.26 -16.36 -7.15
CA ALA A 67 5.59 -16.85 -5.84
C ALA A 67 4.36 -17.31 -5.09
N ASP A 68 4.54 -18.31 -4.27
CA ASP A 68 3.52 -18.90 -3.43
C ASP A 68 3.15 -18.01 -2.24
N LYS A 69 3.94 -16.98 -1.96
CA LYS A 69 3.79 -16.16 -0.75
C LYS A 69 3.90 -14.67 -1.07
N ASN A 70 2.78 -14.10 -1.48
CA ASN A 70 2.68 -12.66 -1.64
C ASN A 70 1.66 -12.11 -0.66
N PHE A 71 2.00 -11.00 -0.01
CA PHE A 71 1.14 -10.34 0.95
C PHE A 71 0.87 -8.92 0.50
N LEU A 72 -0.39 -8.54 0.47
CA LEU A 72 -0.80 -7.16 0.24
C LEU A 72 -1.27 -6.58 1.56
N VAL A 73 -0.61 -5.53 2.01
CA VAL A 73 -0.91 -4.86 3.28
C VAL A 73 -1.25 -3.40 3.01
N ASN A 74 -2.43 -2.99 3.41
CA ASN A 74 -2.83 -1.59 3.35
C ASN A 74 -2.54 -0.94 4.70
N ILE A 75 -1.75 0.13 4.68
CA ILE A 75 -1.37 0.87 5.88
C ILE A 75 -1.85 2.30 5.75
N GLY A 76 -2.52 2.79 6.78
CA GLY A 76 -3.02 4.15 6.77
C GLY A 76 -3.33 4.64 8.17
N THR A 77 -3.75 5.89 8.26
CA THR A 77 -4.24 6.47 9.50
C THR A 77 -5.69 6.07 9.72
N CYS A 78 -6.10 5.97 10.98
CA CYS A 78 -7.47 5.66 11.34
C CYS A 78 -7.91 6.51 12.52
N ALA A 79 -9.23 6.66 12.66
CA ALA A 79 -9.85 7.24 13.84
C ALA A 79 -10.39 6.10 14.70
N SER A 80 -10.21 6.22 16.01
CA SER A 80 -10.69 5.24 16.95
C SER A 80 -11.40 5.92 18.13
N ALA A 81 -12.51 5.35 18.54
CA ALA A 81 -13.26 5.85 19.70
C ALA A 81 -12.50 5.66 21.01
N SER A 82 -11.56 4.74 21.05
CA SER A 82 -10.77 4.44 22.26
C SER A 82 -9.46 5.22 22.33
N ALA A 83 -9.21 6.11 21.42
CA ALA A 83 -8.06 7.03 21.37
C ALA A 83 -6.77 6.51 22.03
N SER A 84 -5.92 5.86 21.28
CA SER A 84 -4.59 5.47 21.72
C SER A 84 -3.62 5.53 20.55
N ASP A 85 -2.32 5.57 20.84
CA ASP A 85 -1.28 5.58 19.82
C ASP A 85 -0.91 4.17 19.34
N GLU A 86 -1.85 3.25 19.40
CA GLU A 86 -1.63 1.86 19.03
C GLU A 86 -1.85 1.60 17.55
N ILE A 87 -1.24 0.53 17.07
CA ILE A 87 -1.47 0.02 15.73
C ILE A 87 -2.65 -0.94 15.77
N TYR A 88 -3.61 -0.73 14.89
CA TYR A 88 -4.82 -1.54 14.82
C TYR A 88 -4.84 -2.37 13.54
N ILE A 89 -5.30 -3.61 13.67
CA ILE A 89 -5.56 -4.47 12.51
C ILE A 89 -7.08 -4.57 12.39
N CYS A 90 -7.60 -4.18 11.22
CA CYS A 90 -9.04 -4.19 10.99
C CYS A 90 -9.57 -5.62 10.92
N SER A 91 -10.61 -5.91 11.71
CA SER A 91 -11.30 -7.19 11.65
C SER A 91 -12.41 -7.20 10.61
N LYS A 92 -12.92 -6.02 10.24
CA LYS A 92 -13.98 -5.86 9.25
C LYS A 92 -13.85 -4.50 8.58
N ILE A 93 -13.99 -4.49 7.28
CA ILE A 93 -13.95 -3.27 6.47
C ILE A 93 -15.28 -3.15 5.74
N THR A 94 -15.90 -1.97 5.85
CA THR A 94 -17.18 -1.70 5.21
C THR A 94 -17.05 -0.42 4.38
N ASP A 95 -17.55 -0.46 3.16
CA ASP A 95 -17.59 0.72 2.29
C ASP A 95 -18.98 1.35 2.40
N GLU A 96 -19.05 2.58 2.87
CA GLU A 96 -20.31 3.31 2.99
C GLU A 96 -21.08 3.42 1.69
N SER A 97 -20.38 3.53 0.57
CA SER A 97 -21.02 3.64 -0.74
C SER A 97 -21.71 2.35 -1.16
N SER A 98 -21.35 1.22 -0.62
CA SER A 98 -21.91 -0.09 -0.95
C SER A 98 -23.04 -0.54 -0.01
N GLU A 99 -23.32 0.20 1.06
CA GLU A 99 -24.34 -0.12 2.07
C GLU A 99 -25.74 0.40 1.76
N ARG A 100 -25.97 0.88 0.59
CA ARG A 100 -27.27 1.48 0.22
C ARG A 100 -28.30 0.45 -0.19
#